data_b4f0a5d45c4504f07b46db6ec4d4e3c2
#
_entry.id   b4f0a5d45c4504f07b46db6ec4d4e3c2
#
_cell.length_a   1.000
_cell.length_b   1.000
_cell.length_c   1.000
_cell.angle_alpha   90.00
_cell.angle_beta   90.00
_cell.angle_gamma   90.00
#
_symmetry.space_group_name_H-M   'P 1'
#
loop_
_entity.id
_entity.type
_entity.pdbx_description
1 polymer ?
#
loop_
_entity_poly.entity_id
_entity_poly.type
_entity_poly.pdbx_seq_one_letter_code
_entity_poly.pdbx_strand_id
1 'polypeptide(L)'
;MRILGLIGSARKLGNSEILVKEALSSIQEKFPEVKLELIRLTDLNIQNCTGCMYCAFSKKICRLEDDFNYLLNKLKHAQGLVLGAPTYILTPSSIIKAIIDRYLNVAPHIESWNSEERMGVSINVAGLPEWNPFGSSLLNIFLFAFQYRLVGSMVAYAPGPGEVLLDKSNIQQACNLGSILIDSLLNPDLAKNVIKHTDNNMCPICFSPVFKIAKDGKVECPVCGLRGDLTSNANNEYIIKFS
;
A
#
# COMPACT_ATOMS: atom_id res chain seq x y z
N MET A 1 -5.78 8.54 -17.83
CA MET A 1 -5.50 7.95 -16.52
C MET A 1 -4.10 7.36 -16.51
N ARG A 2 -3.36 7.52 -15.40
CA ARG A 2 -2.03 6.92 -15.21
C ARG A 2 -2.06 6.00 -13.99
N ILE A 3 -1.49 4.81 -14.13
CA ILE A 3 -1.33 3.86 -13.02
C ILE A 3 0.14 3.50 -12.92
N LEU A 4 0.65 3.58 -11.69
CA LEU A 4 2.03 3.32 -11.36
C LEU A 4 2.14 1.95 -10.67
N GLY A 5 3.04 1.09 -11.16
CA GLY A 5 3.49 -0.11 -10.46
C GLY A 5 4.81 0.18 -9.75
N LEU A 6 4.87 -0.01 -8.45
CA LEU A 6 6.10 0.12 -7.67
C LEU A 6 6.55 -1.24 -7.13
N ILE A 7 7.82 -1.56 -7.32
CA ILE A 7 8.42 -2.82 -6.89
C ILE A 7 9.51 -2.54 -5.87
N GLY A 8 9.27 -2.97 -4.62
CA GLY A 8 10.23 -2.85 -3.51
C GLY A 8 11.25 -4.00 -3.43
N SER A 9 11.46 -4.74 -4.51
CA SER A 9 12.39 -5.88 -4.56
C SER A 9 13.57 -5.58 -5.47
N ALA A 10 14.79 -5.87 -5.02
CA ALA A 10 16.00 -5.82 -5.84
C ALA A 10 16.11 -7.02 -6.81
N ARG A 11 15.35 -8.10 -6.54
CA ARG A 11 15.37 -9.29 -7.38
C ARG A 11 14.58 -9.04 -8.67
N LYS A 12 15.27 -9.06 -9.82
CA LYS A 12 14.63 -8.99 -11.14
C LYS A 12 13.79 -10.25 -11.38
N LEU A 13 12.58 -10.07 -11.91
CA LEU A 13 11.59 -11.13 -12.12
C LEU A 13 11.31 -11.95 -10.84
N GLY A 14 11.46 -11.31 -9.67
CA GLY A 14 11.10 -11.92 -8.39
C GLY A 14 9.57 -11.92 -8.19
N ASN A 15 9.13 -12.67 -7.18
CA ASN A 15 7.70 -12.87 -6.89
C ASN A 15 6.89 -11.57 -6.83
N SER A 16 7.41 -10.54 -6.14
CA SER A 16 6.71 -9.24 -6.06
C SER A 16 6.57 -8.56 -7.42
N GLU A 17 7.59 -8.66 -8.29
CA GLU A 17 7.51 -8.09 -9.63
C GLU A 17 6.51 -8.83 -10.51
N ILE A 18 6.50 -10.16 -10.44
CA ILE A 18 5.55 -11.01 -11.17
C ILE A 18 4.13 -10.58 -10.82
N LEU A 19 3.78 -10.56 -9.54
CA LEU A 19 2.42 -10.23 -9.10
C LEU A 19 2.01 -8.78 -9.42
N VAL A 20 2.93 -7.82 -9.32
CA VAL A 20 2.66 -6.43 -9.73
C VAL A 20 2.38 -6.37 -11.23
N LYS A 21 3.15 -7.08 -12.05
CA LYS A 21 2.92 -7.14 -13.50
C LYS A 21 1.59 -7.79 -13.86
N GLU A 22 1.20 -8.88 -13.19
CA GLU A 22 -0.10 -9.52 -13.40
C GLU A 22 -1.26 -8.58 -13.07
N ALA A 23 -1.17 -7.85 -11.95
CA ALA A 23 -2.16 -6.83 -11.61
C ALA A 23 -2.23 -5.71 -12.67
N LEU A 24 -1.07 -5.23 -13.16
CA LEU A 24 -1.04 -4.22 -14.22
C LEU A 24 -1.56 -4.75 -15.56
N SER A 25 -1.26 -6.01 -15.92
CA SER A 25 -1.79 -6.66 -17.12
C SER A 25 -3.32 -6.72 -17.10
N SER A 26 -3.91 -7.13 -15.97
CA SER A 26 -5.37 -7.18 -15.85
C SER A 26 -6.03 -5.81 -15.97
N ILE A 27 -5.35 -4.74 -15.49
CA ILE A 27 -5.80 -3.36 -15.70
C ILE A 27 -5.76 -3.00 -17.19
N GLN A 28 -4.66 -3.31 -17.87
CA GLN A 28 -4.48 -3.00 -19.30
C GLN A 28 -5.48 -3.74 -20.18
N GLU A 29 -5.78 -4.99 -19.85
CA GLU A 29 -6.80 -5.80 -20.56
C GLU A 29 -8.19 -5.19 -20.42
N LYS A 30 -8.52 -4.71 -19.21
CA LYS A 30 -9.82 -4.13 -18.89
C LYS A 30 -9.99 -2.70 -19.39
N PHE A 31 -8.90 -1.92 -19.42
CA PHE A 31 -8.87 -0.53 -19.85
C PHE A 31 -7.62 -0.24 -20.70
N PRO A 32 -7.64 -0.56 -22.01
CA PRO A 32 -6.46 -0.48 -22.89
C PRO A 32 -5.83 0.92 -23.01
N GLU A 33 -6.61 1.99 -22.80
CA GLU A 33 -6.13 3.38 -22.92
C GLU A 33 -5.37 3.88 -21.68
N VAL A 34 -5.28 3.07 -20.62
CA VAL A 34 -4.53 3.44 -19.41
C VAL A 34 -3.03 3.55 -19.71
N LYS A 35 -2.40 4.56 -19.14
CA LYS A 35 -0.93 4.69 -19.19
C LYS A 35 -0.33 3.99 -17.98
N LEU A 36 0.31 2.86 -18.20
CA LEU A 36 1.02 2.11 -17.17
C LEU A 36 2.49 2.52 -17.13
N GLU A 37 3.02 2.65 -15.93
CA GLU A 37 4.46 2.84 -15.68
C GLU A 37 4.89 1.90 -14.57
N LEU A 38 6.04 1.24 -14.73
CA LEU A 38 6.60 0.32 -13.75
C LEU A 38 7.96 0.84 -13.28
N ILE A 39 8.11 1.02 -11.97
CA ILE A 39 9.36 1.48 -11.34
C ILE A 39 9.80 0.47 -10.30
N ARG A 40 11.03 -0.01 -10.44
CA ARG A 40 11.71 -0.75 -9.38
C ARG A 40 12.39 0.24 -8.45
N LEU A 41 11.91 0.32 -7.21
CA LEU A 41 12.40 1.30 -6.21
C LEU A 41 13.88 1.14 -5.91
N THR A 42 14.41 -0.08 -6.01
CA THR A 42 15.82 -0.38 -5.76
C THR A 42 16.76 0.03 -6.90
N ASP A 43 16.22 0.41 -8.05
CA ASP A 43 17.01 0.98 -9.16
C ASP A 43 17.17 2.50 -9.02
N LEU A 44 16.44 3.12 -8.05
CA LEU A 44 16.57 4.53 -7.69
C LEU A 44 17.60 4.71 -6.57
N ASN A 45 18.33 5.80 -6.65
CA ASN A 45 19.16 6.25 -5.53
C ASN A 45 18.30 7.00 -4.52
N ILE A 46 17.79 6.31 -3.50
CA ILE A 46 16.98 6.88 -2.41
C ILE A 46 17.81 6.85 -1.14
N GLN A 47 18.23 8.01 -0.67
CA GLN A 47 18.97 8.14 0.58
C GLN A 47 18.02 8.11 1.79
N ASN A 48 18.54 7.63 2.92
CA ASN A 48 17.79 7.61 4.18
C ASN A 48 17.52 9.03 4.69
N CYS A 49 16.38 9.23 5.32
CA CYS A 49 16.09 10.49 6.00
C CYS A 49 17.08 10.72 7.14
N THR A 50 17.68 11.91 7.20
CA THR A 50 18.61 12.29 8.27
C THR A 50 17.91 12.92 9.48
N GLY A 51 16.58 13.06 9.45
CA GLY A 51 15.80 13.67 10.54
C GLY A 51 16.06 15.16 10.74
N CYS A 52 16.67 15.87 9.77
CA CYS A 52 17.04 17.27 9.90
C CYS A 52 15.87 18.26 9.96
N MET A 53 14.64 17.80 9.76
CA MET A 53 13.39 18.56 9.81
C MET A 53 13.32 19.78 8.84
N TYR A 54 14.29 19.94 7.95
CA TYR A 54 14.33 21.09 7.04
C TYR A 54 13.08 21.22 6.18
N CYS A 55 12.64 20.12 5.54
CA CYS A 55 11.46 20.11 4.69
C CYS A 55 10.17 20.46 5.46
N ALA A 56 10.04 20.01 6.71
CA ALA A 56 8.87 20.28 7.54
C ALA A 56 8.76 21.76 7.93
N PHE A 57 9.87 22.38 8.37
CA PHE A 57 9.86 23.78 8.83
C PHE A 57 9.96 24.81 7.70
N SER A 58 10.75 24.54 6.67
CA SER A 58 10.91 25.48 5.55
C SER A 58 9.82 25.37 4.50
N LYS A 59 9.03 24.28 4.53
CA LYS A 59 8.07 23.90 3.48
C LYS A 59 8.72 23.83 2.08
N LYS A 60 10.00 23.48 2.01
CA LYS A 60 10.77 23.32 0.78
C LYS A 60 11.06 21.84 0.53
N ILE A 61 11.46 21.51 -0.68
CA ILE A 61 11.90 20.16 -1.04
C ILE A 61 13.10 19.73 -0.19
N CYS A 62 13.27 18.42 -0.03
CA CYS A 62 14.38 17.84 0.72
C CYS A 62 15.72 18.28 0.12
N ARG A 63 16.73 18.51 0.98
CA ARG A 63 18.09 18.92 0.57
C ARG A 63 18.94 17.75 0.04
N LEU A 64 18.50 16.51 0.27
CA LEU A 64 19.23 15.35 -0.25
C LEU A 64 19.12 15.32 -1.78
N GLU A 65 20.28 15.26 -2.42
CA GLU A 65 20.39 15.13 -3.87
C GLU A 65 20.30 13.66 -4.27
N ASP A 66 19.08 13.22 -4.60
CA ASP A 66 18.77 11.84 -4.95
C ASP A 66 17.46 11.74 -5.77
N ASP A 67 17.05 10.54 -6.11
CA ASP A 67 15.87 10.29 -6.96
C ASP A 67 14.52 10.41 -6.22
N PHE A 68 14.51 10.82 -4.94
CA PHE A 68 13.26 10.89 -4.19
C PHE A 68 12.26 11.90 -4.78
N ASN A 69 12.73 13.06 -5.21
CA ASN A 69 11.85 14.07 -5.82
C ASN A 69 11.28 13.60 -7.18
N TYR A 70 12.06 12.83 -7.94
CA TYR A 70 11.58 12.16 -9.15
C TYR A 70 10.44 11.19 -8.80
N LEU A 71 10.64 10.33 -7.80
CA LEU A 71 9.61 9.40 -7.33
C LEU A 71 8.35 10.12 -6.84
N LEU A 72 8.50 11.20 -6.06
CA LEU A 72 7.37 12.02 -5.60
C LEU A 72 6.57 12.59 -6.75
N ASN A 73 7.23 13.07 -7.80
CA ASN A 73 6.55 13.57 -8.99
C ASN A 73 5.72 12.48 -9.67
N LYS A 74 6.25 11.26 -9.78
CA LYS A 74 5.52 10.10 -10.31
C LYS A 74 4.31 9.76 -9.46
N LEU A 75 4.49 9.68 -8.14
CA LEU A 75 3.40 9.42 -7.19
C LEU A 75 2.32 10.49 -7.28
N LYS A 76 2.69 11.76 -7.35
CA LYS A 76 1.72 12.87 -7.40
C LYS A 76 0.80 12.82 -8.63
N HIS A 77 1.31 12.37 -9.77
CA HIS A 77 0.57 12.40 -11.04
C HIS A 77 -0.07 11.06 -11.44
N ALA A 78 0.04 10.03 -10.60
CA ALA A 78 -0.63 8.75 -10.82
C ALA A 78 -1.97 8.71 -10.07
N GLN A 79 -3.04 8.38 -10.76
CA GLN A 79 -4.35 8.14 -10.15
C GLN A 79 -4.42 6.77 -9.47
N GLY A 80 -3.73 5.77 -10.02
CA GLY A 80 -3.67 4.43 -9.46
C GLY A 80 -2.26 4.01 -9.05
N LEU A 81 -2.17 3.22 -7.97
CA LEU A 81 -0.89 2.66 -7.50
C LEU A 81 -1.04 1.17 -7.17
N VAL A 82 -0.18 0.35 -7.79
CA VAL A 82 0.04 -1.04 -7.41
C VAL A 82 1.40 -1.12 -6.73
N LEU A 83 1.43 -1.34 -5.42
CA LEU A 83 2.67 -1.41 -4.64
C LEU A 83 2.96 -2.85 -4.25
N GLY A 84 4.07 -3.42 -4.74
CA GLY A 84 4.51 -4.76 -4.39
C GLY A 84 5.88 -4.79 -3.72
N ALA A 85 6.02 -5.51 -2.59
CA ALA A 85 7.32 -5.70 -1.96
C ALA A 85 7.41 -7.03 -1.21
N PRO A 86 8.63 -7.59 -1.05
CA PRO A 86 8.86 -8.74 -0.20
C PRO A 86 8.93 -8.34 1.26
N THR A 87 8.51 -9.25 2.15
CA THR A 87 8.81 -9.19 3.57
C THR A 87 10.20 -9.80 3.83
N TYR A 88 11.06 -9.03 4.49
CA TYR A 88 12.33 -9.46 5.04
C TYR A 88 12.32 -9.22 6.54
N ILE A 89 12.50 -10.29 7.34
CA ILE A 89 12.50 -10.20 8.81
C ILE A 89 11.34 -9.31 9.32
N LEU A 90 10.12 -9.85 9.25
CA LEU A 90 8.88 -9.30 9.81
C LEU A 90 8.31 -8.05 9.11
N THR A 91 9.08 -7.33 8.29
CA THR A 91 8.69 -6.07 7.65
C THR A 91 8.98 -6.09 6.15
N PRO A 92 8.39 -5.20 5.34
CA PRO A 92 8.79 -5.05 3.96
C PRO A 92 10.27 -4.66 3.82
N SER A 93 10.82 -4.86 2.63
CA SER A 93 12.17 -4.43 2.28
C SER A 93 12.46 -2.99 2.72
N SER A 94 13.71 -2.71 3.10
CA SER A 94 14.16 -1.44 3.70
C SER A 94 13.85 -0.21 2.84
N ILE A 95 13.83 -0.35 1.52
CA ILE A 95 13.51 0.76 0.59
C ILE A 95 12.12 1.34 0.84
N ILE A 96 11.14 0.52 1.22
CA ILE A 96 9.78 0.96 1.56
C ILE A 96 9.83 1.91 2.77
N LYS A 97 10.57 1.51 3.83
CA LYS A 97 10.72 2.33 5.04
C LYS A 97 11.52 3.60 4.77
N ALA A 98 12.58 3.53 3.98
CA ALA A 98 13.37 4.70 3.60
C ALA A 98 12.53 5.79 2.91
N ILE A 99 11.59 5.37 2.06
CA ILE A 99 10.65 6.29 1.40
C ILE A 99 9.62 6.85 2.39
N ILE A 100 9.03 6.01 3.25
CA ILE A 100 8.07 6.44 4.27
C ILE A 100 8.71 7.46 5.22
N ASP A 101 9.96 7.27 5.64
CA ASP A 101 10.67 8.19 6.55
C ASP A 101 10.83 9.59 5.98
N ARG A 102 10.74 9.75 4.67
CA ARG A 102 10.80 11.03 3.98
C ARG A 102 9.44 11.67 3.72
N TYR A 103 8.36 11.10 4.29
CA TYR A 103 6.99 11.62 4.15
C TYR A 103 6.87 13.10 4.59
N LEU A 104 7.66 13.57 5.55
CA LEU A 104 7.67 14.97 5.97
C LEU A 104 7.98 15.96 4.82
N ASN A 105 8.56 15.46 3.70
CA ASN A 105 8.70 16.27 2.50
C ASN A 105 7.36 16.50 1.76
N VAL A 106 6.38 15.65 2.00
CA VAL A 106 5.05 15.70 1.36
C VAL A 106 4.03 16.41 2.26
N ALA A 107 4.07 16.14 3.56
CA ALA A 107 3.08 16.59 4.53
C ALA A 107 2.75 18.09 4.45
N PRO A 108 3.72 19.03 4.29
CA PRO A 108 3.41 20.45 4.16
C PRO A 108 2.67 20.85 2.88
N HIS A 109 2.62 19.96 1.90
CA HIS A 109 2.05 20.19 0.57
C HIS A 109 0.87 19.28 0.28
N ILE A 110 0.38 18.57 1.29
CA ILE A 110 -0.62 17.50 1.15
C ILE A 110 -1.89 17.97 0.45
N GLU A 111 -2.32 19.21 0.71
CA GLU A 111 -3.51 19.79 0.07
C GLU A 111 -3.40 19.81 -1.45
N SER A 112 -2.19 20.02 -1.99
CA SER A 112 -1.96 20.00 -3.43
C SER A 112 -2.01 18.60 -4.06
N TRP A 113 -2.09 17.55 -3.22
CA TRP A 113 -2.19 16.15 -3.64
C TRP A 113 -3.65 15.67 -3.65
N ASN A 114 -4.57 16.40 -3.03
CA ASN A 114 -5.97 15.99 -2.83
C ASN A 114 -6.91 16.42 -3.98
N SER A 115 -6.39 16.91 -5.11
CA SER A 115 -7.21 17.41 -6.21
C SER A 115 -7.96 16.34 -6.99
N GLU A 116 -7.58 15.06 -6.86
CA GLU A 116 -8.20 13.93 -7.55
C GLU A 116 -8.30 12.72 -6.62
N GLU A 117 -9.35 11.91 -6.76
CA GLU A 117 -9.42 10.62 -6.06
C GLU A 117 -8.33 9.69 -6.58
N ARG A 118 -7.43 9.29 -5.69
CA ARG A 118 -6.34 8.37 -5.98
C ARG A 118 -6.51 7.09 -5.18
N MET A 119 -6.33 5.97 -5.84
CA MET A 119 -6.56 4.67 -5.22
C MET A 119 -5.36 3.75 -5.37
N GLY A 120 -5.19 2.84 -4.43
CA GLY A 120 -4.06 1.93 -4.45
C GLY A 120 -4.36 0.57 -3.88
N VAL A 121 -3.57 -0.38 -4.33
CA VAL A 121 -3.56 -1.75 -3.84
C VAL A 121 -2.15 -2.16 -3.44
N SER A 122 -2.03 -3.05 -2.45
CA SER A 122 -0.75 -3.57 -1.99
C SER A 122 -0.62 -5.07 -2.19
N ILE A 123 0.57 -5.51 -2.56
CA ILE A 123 0.95 -6.91 -2.76
C ILE A 123 2.17 -7.21 -1.89
N ASN A 124 1.96 -7.92 -0.82
CA ASN A 124 3.03 -8.38 0.05
C ASN A 124 3.42 -9.82 -0.30
N VAL A 125 4.72 -10.08 -0.41
CA VAL A 125 5.24 -11.44 -0.60
C VAL A 125 6.09 -11.83 0.59
N ALA A 126 5.72 -12.89 1.28
CA ALA A 126 6.43 -13.38 2.45
C ALA A 126 6.88 -14.84 2.26
N GLY A 127 7.89 -15.27 3.01
CA GLY A 127 8.33 -16.66 3.01
C GLY A 127 7.40 -17.55 3.83
N LEU A 128 7.00 -17.07 5.02
CA LEU A 128 6.19 -17.82 5.99
C LEU A 128 5.17 -16.90 6.65
N PRO A 129 3.96 -17.42 7.01
CA PRO A 129 2.94 -16.65 7.70
C PRO A 129 3.41 -16.04 9.03
N GLU A 130 4.14 -16.82 9.83
CA GLU A 130 4.60 -16.45 11.17
C GLU A 130 5.64 -15.31 11.13
N TRP A 131 6.26 -15.11 9.97
CA TRP A 131 7.29 -14.08 9.76
C TRP A 131 6.79 -12.85 9.01
N ASN A 132 5.47 -12.66 8.96
CA ASN A 132 4.85 -11.56 8.21
C ASN A 132 3.86 -10.69 9.01
N PRO A 133 4.15 -10.33 10.30
CA PRO A 133 3.19 -9.56 11.09
C PRO A 133 3.00 -8.12 10.61
N PHE A 134 4.00 -7.52 9.96
CA PHE A 134 3.98 -6.10 9.57
C PHE A 134 4.18 -5.86 8.06
N GLY A 135 4.25 -6.93 7.25
CA GLY A 135 4.50 -6.81 5.82
C GLY A 135 3.46 -5.95 5.12
N SER A 136 2.20 -6.37 5.14
CA SER A 136 1.10 -5.62 4.53
C SER A 136 0.86 -4.29 5.21
N SER A 137 0.99 -4.22 6.54
CA SER A 137 0.71 -2.98 7.30
C SER A 137 1.57 -1.81 6.85
N LEU A 138 2.88 -2.03 6.64
CA LEU A 138 3.77 -0.96 6.18
C LEU A 138 3.56 -0.60 4.71
N LEU A 139 3.17 -1.54 3.84
CA LEU A 139 2.77 -1.21 2.47
C LEU A 139 1.50 -0.37 2.46
N ASN A 140 0.54 -0.69 3.31
CA ASN A 140 -0.70 0.06 3.45
C ASN A 140 -0.45 1.46 4.03
N ILE A 141 0.47 1.59 5.00
CA ILE A 141 0.92 2.90 5.51
C ILE A 141 1.58 3.73 4.40
N PHE A 142 2.36 3.12 3.51
CA PHE A 142 2.91 3.82 2.35
C PHE A 142 1.79 4.40 1.48
N LEU A 143 0.82 3.58 1.08
CA LEU A 143 -0.31 4.03 0.27
C LEU A 143 -1.07 5.18 0.96
N PHE A 144 -1.41 5.01 2.24
CA PHE A 144 -2.12 6.01 3.03
C PHE A 144 -1.32 7.32 3.17
N ALA A 145 -0.02 7.24 3.48
CA ALA A 145 0.84 8.42 3.62
C ALA A 145 0.94 9.21 2.31
N PHE A 146 1.03 8.54 1.16
CA PHE A 146 1.07 9.19 -0.14
C PHE A 146 -0.32 9.45 -0.75
N GLN A 147 -1.37 9.50 0.10
CA GLN A 147 -2.73 9.91 -0.25
C GLN A 147 -3.41 9.00 -1.28
N TYR A 148 -3.12 7.72 -1.27
CA TYR A 148 -3.88 6.74 -2.01
C TYR A 148 -4.90 6.08 -1.08
N ARG A 149 -6.16 6.12 -1.47
CA ARG A 149 -7.21 5.33 -0.81
C ARG A 149 -6.98 3.86 -1.09
N LEU A 150 -6.88 3.05 -0.04
CA LEU A 150 -6.73 1.62 -0.19
C LEU A 150 -8.04 0.99 -0.66
N VAL A 151 -7.95 0.18 -1.72
CA VAL A 151 -9.08 -0.58 -2.27
C VAL A 151 -8.82 -2.08 -2.30
N GLY A 152 -7.63 -2.52 -1.92
CA GLY A 152 -7.31 -3.94 -1.79
C GLY A 152 -5.89 -4.19 -1.29
N SER A 153 -5.69 -5.36 -0.71
CA SER A 153 -4.39 -5.86 -0.25
C SER A 153 -4.37 -7.38 -0.34
N MET A 154 -3.21 -7.95 -0.70
CA MET A 154 -3.01 -9.39 -0.66
C MET A 154 -1.66 -9.76 -0.06
N VAL A 155 -1.59 -10.99 0.44
CA VAL A 155 -0.34 -11.63 0.85
C VAL A 155 -0.17 -12.92 0.05
N ALA A 156 0.99 -13.08 -0.58
CA ALA A 156 1.41 -14.32 -1.20
C ALA A 156 2.56 -14.94 -0.39
N TYR A 157 2.47 -16.22 -0.09
CA TYR A 157 3.54 -16.95 0.59
C TYR A 157 4.34 -17.76 -0.43
N ALA A 158 5.56 -17.30 -0.68
CA ALA A 158 6.44 -17.86 -1.70
C ALA A 158 7.92 -17.59 -1.32
N PRO A 159 8.58 -18.49 -0.56
CA PRO A 159 9.95 -18.31 -0.10
C PRO A 159 10.98 -18.32 -1.24
N GLY A 160 10.79 -19.15 -2.25
CA GLY A 160 11.71 -19.28 -3.39
C GLY A 160 11.41 -18.32 -4.56
N PRO A 161 12.40 -18.05 -5.41
CA PRO A 161 12.23 -17.23 -6.60
C PRO A 161 11.24 -17.85 -7.60
N GLY A 162 10.23 -17.09 -8.02
CA GLY A 162 9.24 -17.57 -9.00
C GLY A 162 8.16 -18.50 -8.41
N GLU A 163 8.22 -18.85 -7.14
CA GLU A 163 7.27 -19.77 -6.51
C GLU A 163 5.81 -19.29 -6.56
N VAL A 164 5.56 -17.99 -6.66
CA VAL A 164 4.18 -17.48 -6.85
C VAL A 164 3.50 -18.05 -8.10
N LEU A 165 4.26 -18.54 -9.06
CA LEU A 165 3.74 -19.18 -10.28
C LEU A 165 3.25 -20.61 -10.05
N LEU A 166 3.70 -21.27 -8.99
CA LEU A 166 3.31 -22.65 -8.67
C LEU A 166 1.88 -22.72 -8.12
N ASP A 167 1.41 -21.65 -7.50
CA ASP A 167 0.04 -21.51 -7.04
C ASP A 167 -0.72 -20.48 -7.89
N LYS A 168 -1.56 -20.98 -8.78
CA LYS A 168 -2.39 -20.14 -9.65
C LYS A 168 -3.30 -19.17 -8.90
N SER A 169 -3.62 -19.45 -7.64
CA SER A 169 -4.44 -18.56 -6.82
C SER A 169 -3.74 -17.23 -6.56
N ASN A 170 -2.42 -17.19 -6.42
CA ASN A 170 -1.65 -15.97 -6.27
C ASN A 170 -1.79 -15.05 -7.50
N ILE A 171 -1.69 -15.63 -8.69
CA ILE A 171 -1.85 -14.90 -9.95
C ILE A 171 -3.28 -14.36 -10.07
N GLN A 172 -4.27 -15.21 -9.80
CA GLN A 172 -5.67 -14.80 -9.85
C GLN A 172 -5.99 -13.68 -8.86
N GLN A 173 -5.45 -13.73 -7.65
CA GLN A 173 -5.61 -12.66 -6.66
C GLN A 173 -4.96 -11.35 -7.11
N ALA A 174 -3.77 -11.40 -7.69
CA ALA A 174 -3.11 -10.22 -8.25
C ALA A 174 -3.92 -9.60 -9.39
N CYS A 175 -4.44 -10.42 -10.32
CA CYS A 175 -5.34 -9.96 -11.39
C CYS A 175 -6.62 -9.34 -10.82
N ASN A 176 -7.21 -9.96 -9.79
CA ASN A 176 -8.39 -9.42 -9.12
C ASN A 176 -8.12 -8.07 -8.47
N LEU A 177 -6.95 -7.88 -7.83
CA LEU A 177 -6.56 -6.58 -7.27
C LEU A 177 -6.43 -5.51 -8.36
N GLY A 178 -5.83 -5.84 -9.50
CA GLY A 178 -5.79 -4.93 -10.65
C GLY A 178 -7.19 -4.55 -11.12
N SER A 179 -8.08 -5.53 -11.23
CA SER A 179 -9.48 -5.30 -11.61
C SER A 179 -10.22 -4.41 -10.60
N ILE A 180 -10.07 -4.67 -9.30
CA ILE A 180 -10.66 -3.84 -8.23
C ILE A 180 -10.15 -2.40 -8.32
N LEU A 181 -8.85 -2.22 -8.53
CA LEU A 181 -8.26 -0.89 -8.65
C LEU A 181 -8.86 -0.09 -9.81
N ILE A 182 -8.88 -0.67 -11.01
CA ILE A 182 -9.40 0.06 -12.18
C ILE A 182 -10.90 0.30 -12.08
N ASP A 183 -11.69 -0.67 -11.60
CA ASP A 183 -13.13 -0.49 -11.40
C ASP A 183 -13.43 0.61 -10.38
N SER A 184 -12.67 0.67 -9.28
CA SER A 184 -12.80 1.70 -8.26
C SER A 184 -12.44 3.09 -8.80
N LEU A 185 -11.42 3.20 -9.65
CA LEU A 185 -11.02 4.47 -10.28
C LEU A 185 -12.05 4.95 -11.31
N LEU A 186 -12.70 4.04 -12.02
CA LEU A 186 -13.76 4.36 -12.98
C LEU A 186 -15.10 4.67 -12.29
N ASN A 187 -15.35 4.04 -11.15
CA ASN A 187 -16.55 4.23 -10.35
C ASN A 187 -16.19 4.31 -8.85
N PRO A 188 -15.94 5.52 -8.32
CA PRO A 188 -15.53 5.73 -6.93
C PRO A 188 -16.53 5.21 -5.88
N ASP A 189 -17.80 5.04 -6.22
CA ASP A 189 -18.79 4.47 -5.30
C ASP A 189 -18.54 2.99 -5.02
N LEU A 190 -17.93 2.25 -5.93
CA LEU A 190 -17.50 0.87 -5.68
C LEU A 190 -16.43 0.80 -4.59
N ALA A 191 -15.54 1.78 -4.52
CA ALA A 191 -14.52 1.86 -3.48
C ALA A 191 -15.11 1.99 -2.07
N LYS A 192 -16.30 2.59 -1.93
CA LYS A 192 -17.01 2.66 -0.65
C LYS A 192 -17.54 1.28 -0.20
N ASN A 193 -17.81 0.39 -1.14
CA ASN A 193 -18.29 -0.96 -0.84
C ASN A 193 -17.16 -1.93 -0.51
N VAL A 194 -15.96 -1.76 -1.08
CA VAL A 194 -14.77 -2.57 -0.73
C VAL A 194 -14.46 -2.46 0.76
N ILE A 195 -14.66 -1.27 1.34
CA ILE A 195 -14.49 -1.02 2.79
C ILE A 195 -15.39 -1.92 3.65
N LYS A 196 -16.58 -2.31 3.16
CA LYS A 196 -17.53 -3.17 3.90
C LYS A 196 -17.13 -4.65 3.91
N HIS A 197 -16.21 -5.06 3.04
CA HIS A 197 -15.77 -6.45 2.88
C HIS A 197 -14.37 -6.71 3.42
N THR A 198 -13.76 -5.74 4.13
CA THR A 198 -12.54 -6.02 4.89
C THR A 198 -12.85 -6.98 6.03
N ASP A 199 -11.91 -7.87 6.32
CA ASP A 199 -11.95 -8.74 7.47
C ASP A 199 -12.32 -7.92 8.73
N ASN A 200 -13.27 -8.40 9.53
CA ASN A 200 -13.79 -7.69 10.73
C ASN A 200 -12.72 -7.31 11.75
N ASN A 201 -11.48 -7.78 11.55
CA ASN A 201 -10.32 -7.54 12.40
C ASN A 201 -9.32 -6.56 11.79
N MET A 202 -9.68 -5.86 10.71
CA MET A 202 -8.85 -4.83 10.06
C MET A 202 -9.54 -3.48 10.04
N CYS A 203 -8.74 -2.40 10.13
CA CYS A 203 -9.25 -1.06 9.93
C CYS A 203 -9.77 -0.88 8.48
N PRO A 204 -11.02 -0.48 8.27
CA PRO A 204 -11.59 -0.37 6.93
C PRO A 204 -10.99 0.78 6.09
N ILE A 205 -10.23 1.69 6.69
CA ILE A 205 -9.61 2.83 5.99
C ILE A 205 -8.18 2.50 5.56
N CYS A 206 -7.33 2.05 6.50
CA CYS A 206 -5.90 1.84 6.24
C CYS A 206 -5.47 0.37 6.29
N PHE A 207 -6.42 -0.55 6.48
CA PHE A 207 -6.23 -2.00 6.56
C PHE A 207 -5.18 -2.42 7.62
N SER A 208 -5.04 -1.59 8.68
CA SER A 208 -4.21 -1.94 9.83
C SER A 208 -4.90 -3.05 10.65
N PRO A 209 -4.19 -4.13 10.99
CA PRO A 209 -4.68 -5.14 11.94
C PRO A 209 -4.40 -4.76 13.40
N VAL A 210 -3.74 -3.62 13.63
CA VAL A 210 -3.34 -3.19 14.98
C VAL A 210 -4.28 -2.11 15.49
N PHE A 211 -4.75 -2.27 16.74
CA PHE A 211 -5.63 -1.34 17.40
C PHE A 211 -5.13 -1.05 18.83
N LYS A 212 -5.36 0.18 19.30
CA LYS A 212 -5.24 0.54 20.71
C LYS A 212 -6.56 0.34 21.40
N ILE A 213 -6.56 -0.21 22.60
CA ILE A 213 -7.72 -0.19 23.50
C ILE A 213 -7.65 1.12 24.26
N ALA A 214 -8.62 2.01 24.07
CA ALA A 214 -8.74 3.26 24.74
C ALA A 214 -9.26 3.08 26.18
N LYS A 215 -9.08 4.11 27.06
CA LYS A 215 -9.51 4.02 28.47
C LYS A 215 -11.03 3.89 28.64
N ASP A 216 -11.81 4.32 27.65
CA ASP A 216 -13.26 4.19 27.59
C ASP A 216 -13.74 2.82 27.08
N GLY A 217 -12.82 1.85 26.86
CA GLY A 217 -13.13 0.52 26.33
C GLY A 217 -13.31 0.47 24.82
N LYS A 218 -13.22 1.60 24.12
CA LYS A 218 -13.24 1.64 22.65
C LYS A 218 -11.90 1.23 22.07
N VAL A 219 -11.93 0.84 20.79
CA VAL A 219 -10.72 0.60 20.00
C VAL A 219 -10.44 1.81 19.10
N GLU A 220 -9.17 2.09 18.89
CA GLU A 220 -8.71 3.18 18.02
C GLU A 220 -7.60 2.66 17.10
N CYS A 221 -7.74 2.89 15.80
CA CYS A 221 -6.68 2.61 14.84
C CYS A 221 -5.52 3.62 15.04
N PRO A 222 -4.30 3.17 15.37
CA PRO A 222 -3.17 4.07 15.60
C PRO A 222 -2.63 4.74 14.33
N VAL A 223 -3.07 4.30 13.14
CA VAL A 223 -2.62 4.82 11.85
C VAL A 223 -3.52 5.97 11.38
N CYS A 224 -4.84 5.76 11.35
CA CYS A 224 -5.77 6.74 10.80
C CYS A 224 -6.71 7.37 11.85
N GLY A 225 -6.65 6.93 13.11
CA GLY A 225 -7.46 7.47 14.19
C GLY A 225 -8.92 7.00 14.22
N LEU A 226 -9.33 6.11 13.30
CA LEU A 226 -10.70 5.59 13.27
C LEU A 226 -11.01 4.87 14.58
N ARG A 227 -12.18 5.16 15.16
CA ARG A 227 -12.65 4.53 16.38
C ARG A 227 -13.76 3.53 16.13
N GLY A 228 -13.91 2.60 17.04
CA GLY A 228 -14.96 1.59 17.03
C GLY A 228 -15.17 0.96 18.40
N ASP A 229 -16.19 0.13 18.48
CA ASP A 229 -16.54 -0.62 19.68
C ASP A 229 -16.06 -2.07 19.55
N LEU A 230 -15.35 -2.57 20.56
CA LEU A 230 -15.00 -3.98 20.67
C LEU A 230 -16.22 -4.74 21.20
N THR A 231 -16.75 -5.64 20.40
CA THR A 231 -17.92 -6.47 20.74
C THR A 231 -17.57 -7.94 20.57
N SER A 232 -18.37 -8.84 21.15
CA SER A 232 -18.29 -10.27 20.84
C SER A 232 -19.51 -10.72 20.04
N ASN A 233 -19.30 -11.65 19.13
CA ASN A 233 -20.40 -12.33 18.43
C ASN A 233 -20.96 -13.50 19.27
N ALA A 234 -21.97 -14.17 18.74
CA ALA A 234 -22.60 -15.33 19.39
C ALA A 234 -21.64 -16.52 19.63
N ASN A 235 -20.50 -16.57 18.92
CA ASN A 235 -19.47 -17.60 19.06
C ASN A 235 -18.35 -17.17 20.02
N ASN A 236 -18.51 -16.07 20.78
CA ASN A 236 -17.48 -15.45 21.62
C ASN A 236 -16.22 -14.98 20.88
N GLU A 237 -16.30 -14.74 19.57
CA GLU A 237 -15.23 -14.11 18.81
C GLU A 237 -15.34 -12.60 18.94
N TYR A 238 -14.20 -11.92 19.17
CA TYR A 238 -14.16 -10.47 19.22
C TYR A 238 -14.24 -9.88 17.81
N ILE A 239 -15.12 -8.89 17.63
CA ILE A 239 -15.29 -8.14 16.41
C ILE A 239 -15.27 -6.64 16.72
N ILE A 240 -14.69 -5.85 15.79
CA ILE A 240 -14.67 -4.40 15.91
C ILE A 240 -15.79 -3.84 15.02
N LYS A 241 -16.69 -3.07 15.63
CA LYS A 241 -17.69 -2.28 14.91
C LYS A 241 -17.22 -0.85 14.82
N PHE A 242 -16.84 -0.41 13.64
CA PHE A 242 -16.43 0.96 13.39
C PHE A 242 -17.65 1.88 13.25
N SER A 243 -17.54 3.08 13.81
CA SER A 243 -18.57 4.12 13.79
C SER A 243 -18.23 5.22 12.78
#